data_5344e2cf6cefbc188bfd03fc16280282
#
_entry.id   5344e2cf6cefbc188bfd03fc16280282
#
_cell.length_a   1.000
_cell.length_b   1.000
_cell.length_c   1.000
_cell.angle_alpha   90.00
_cell.angle_beta   90.00
_cell.angle_gamma   90.00
#
_symmetry.space_group_name_H-M   'P 1'
#
loop_
_entity.id
_entity.type
_entity.pdbx_description
1 polymer ?
#
loop_
_entity_poly.entity_id
_entity_poly.type
_entity_poly.pdbx_seq_one_letter_code
_entity_poly.pdbx_strand_id
1 'polypeptide(L)'
;MEKSAKIYVAGHRGLVGSAIMRRLRAEGFENIVTRSHAELDLTNQEQVDAFFAQEKPEYVFLAAAKVGGIMANKTYPAEFIYKNLMIGCNVVEASYRNGVKKLLNLGSSCIYPRLAPQPMKEDALLTSELEAPNAAYAIAKIAAIKLCRYYNQQYGTNYISVMPTNQYGAGDNFNMETAHLLPMLMRRFHLAKLLRQGDFEAIRRDLKKYRLGWGLDEKLNLEDEDSIVSVLAQVGAYKDKAVVWGDGSVFREMMDADDLADACFYLMQNKDAKDIGELVNITDGTDIQLKNLIELTARIVGYDGKIEYDTTKPNGTPRKMMDATRIKALGWSPKIRLEDGIARAYRWYVENTEN
;
A
#
# COMPACT_ATOMS: atom_id res chain seq x y z
N MET A 1 6.91 -12.36 -20.42
CA MET A 1 7.52 -11.08 -20.87
C MET A 1 8.94 -11.38 -21.31
N GLU A 2 9.33 -10.92 -22.49
CA GLU A 2 10.69 -11.01 -22.97
C GLU A 2 11.57 -9.97 -22.27
N LYS A 3 12.87 -10.26 -22.07
CA LYS A 3 13.79 -9.35 -21.34
C LYS A 3 13.97 -7.99 -22.00
N SER A 4 13.84 -7.92 -23.33
CA SER A 4 13.92 -6.70 -24.11
C SER A 4 12.62 -5.88 -24.12
N ALA A 5 11.51 -6.45 -23.64
CA ALA A 5 10.20 -5.82 -23.70
C ALA A 5 10.16 -4.50 -22.93
N LYS A 6 9.50 -3.48 -23.51
CA LYS A 6 9.30 -2.20 -22.83
C LYS A 6 8.18 -2.32 -21.81
N ILE A 7 8.52 -2.05 -20.55
CA ILE A 7 7.61 -2.17 -19.40
C ILE A 7 7.37 -0.78 -18.80
N TYR A 8 6.12 -0.38 -18.66
CA TYR A 8 5.74 0.82 -17.91
C TYR A 8 5.30 0.45 -16.49
N VAL A 9 5.93 1.07 -15.49
CA VAL A 9 5.52 0.95 -14.08
C VAL A 9 4.96 2.29 -13.60
N ALA A 10 3.64 2.42 -13.64
CA ALA A 10 2.93 3.56 -13.10
C ALA A 10 2.95 3.54 -11.56
N GLY A 11 3.40 4.63 -10.93
CA GLY A 11 3.51 4.71 -9.47
C GLY A 11 4.81 4.10 -8.91
N HIS A 12 5.88 4.06 -9.68
CA HIS A 12 7.19 3.46 -9.36
C HIS A 12 7.86 3.96 -8.07
N ARG A 13 7.46 5.13 -7.54
CA ARG A 13 7.99 5.70 -6.28
C ARG A 13 7.21 5.28 -5.04
N GLY A 14 6.00 4.71 -5.19
CA GLY A 14 5.21 4.21 -4.08
C GLY A 14 5.71 2.86 -3.56
N LEU A 15 5.23 2.43 -2.40
CA LEU A 15 5.58 1.16 -1.75
C LEU A 15 5.57 -0.02 -2.74
N VAL A 16 4.42 -0.29 -3.36
CA VAL A 16 4.26 -1.44 -4.26
C VAL A 16 4.99 -1.23 -5.59
N GLY A 17 4.91 -0.01 -6.18
CA GLY A 17 5.59 0.29 -7.43
C GLY A 17 7.11 0.16 -7.34
N SER A 18 7.72 0.60 -6.22
CA SER A 18 9.15 0.45 -6.00
C SER A 18 9.57 -1.02 -5.78
N ALA A 19 8.72 -1.82 -5.13
CA ALA A 19 8.93 -3.25 -4.97
C ALA A 19 8.87 -3.97 -6.34
N ILE A 20 7.90 -3.62 -7.21
CA ILE A 20 7.83 -4.12 -8.60
C ILE A 20 9.10 -3.74 -9.37
N MET A 21 9.58 -2.51 -9.22
CA MET A 21 10.85 -2.06 -9.85
C MET A 21 12.04 -2.91 -9.40
N ARG A 22 12.17 -3.16 -8.09
CA ARG A 22 13.23 -4.03 -7.54
C ARG A 22 13.15 -5.44 -8.13
N ARG A 23 11.94 -6.00 -8.16
CA ARG A 23 11.70 -7.35 -8.69
C ARG A 23 12.02 -7.46 -10.17
N LEU A 24 11.59 -6.52 -11.01
CA LEU A 24 11.90 -6.49 -12.43
C LEU A 24 13.40 -6.39 -12.70
N ARG A 25 14.10 -5.50 -11.98
CA ARG A 25 15.56 -5.35 -12.10
C ARG A 25 16.32 -6.60 -11.67
N ALA A 26 15.92 -7.23 -10.57
CA ALA A 26 16.50 -8.48 -10.10
C ALA A 26 16.34 -9.63 -11.13
N GLU A 27 15.28 -9.58 -11.94
CA GLU A 27 15.06 -10.50 -13.06
C GLU A 27 15.76 -10.07 -14.35
N GLY A 28 16.54 -8.99 -14.35
CA GLY A 28 17.31 -8.53 -15.51
C GLY A 28 16.48 -7.82 -16.59
N PHE A 29 15.34 -7.22 -16.22
CA PHE A 29 14.63 -6.30 -17.10
C PHE A 29 15.24 -4.90 -16.99
N GLU A 30 15.69 -4.34 -18.11
CA GLU A 30 16.36 -3.02 -18.17
C GLU A 30 15.49 -1.98 -18.86
N ASN A 31 14.66 -2.39 -19.83
CA ASN A 31 13.81 -1.48 -20.60
C ASN A 31 12.53 -1.10 -19.82
N ILE A 32 12.72 -0.47 -18.65
CA ILE A 32 11.62 -0.05 -17.77
C ILE A 32 11.43 1.45 -17.86
N VAL A 33 10.23 1.86 -18.28
CA VAL A 33 9.82 3.27 -18.36
C VAL A 33 9.07 3.66 -17.09
N THR A 34 9.41 4.81 -16.56
CA THR A 34 8.73 5.39 -15.38
C THR A 34 8.56 6.90 -15.58
N ARG A 35 7.53 7.48 -14.95
CA ARG A 35 7.32 8.93 -14.85
C ARG A 35 6.86 9.28 -13.45
N SER A 36 7.39 10.35 -12.91
CA SER A 36 6.87 10.94 -11.68
C SER A 36 5.55 11.66 -11.97
N HIS A 37 4.76 11.96 -10.91
CA HIS A 37 3.52 12.71 -11.07
C HIS A 37 3.72 14.11 -11.69
N ALA A 38 4.86 14.74 -11.44
CA ALA A 38 5.20 16.03 -12.06
C ALA A 38 5.52 15.93 -13.57
N GLU A 39 5.99 14.77 -14.03
CA GLU A 39 6.31 14.53 -15.44
C GLU A 39 5.09 13.99 -16.22
N LEU A 40 4.19 13.28 -15.54
CA LEU A 40 2.99 12.69 -16.13
C LEU A 40 1.87 12.62 -15.09
N ASP A 41 0.89 13.50 -15.22
CA ASP A 41 -0.34 13.42 -14.44
C ASP A 41 -1.31 12.42 -15.07
N LEU A 42 -1.45 11.24 -14.45
CA LEU A 42 -2.32 10.17 -14.93
C LEU A 42 -3.82 10.54 -14.88
N THR A 43 -4.19 11.63 -14.22
CA THR A 43 -5.57 12.16 -14.27
C THR A 43 -5.83 13.00 -15.53
N ASN A 44 -4.78 13.42 -16.24
CA ASN A 44 -4.86 14.17 -17.48
C ASN A 44 -4.81 13.22 -18.69
N GLN A 45 -5.96 13.06 -19.36
CA GLN A 45 -6.10 12.14 -20.48
C GLN A 45 -5.14 12.46 -21.63
N GLU A 46 -5.00 13.75 -22.02
CA GLU A 46 -4.13 14.17 -23.10
C GLU A 46 -2.66 13.79 -22.85
N GLN A 47 -2.18 14.02 -21.63
CA GLN A 47 -0.81 13.64 -21.26
C GLN A 47 -0.60 12.13 -21.32
N VAL A 48 -1.60 11.35 -20.85
CA VAL A 48 -1.53 9.88 -20.87
C VAL A 48 -1.55 9.37 -22.30
N ASP A 49 -2.44 9.86 -23.16
CA ASP A 49 -2.52 9.48 -24.58
C ASP A 49 -1.20 9.80 -25.30
N ALA A 50 -0.65 10.99 -25.11
CA ALA A 50 0.64 11.39 -25.70
C ALA A 50 1.80 10.50 -25.23
N PHE A 51 1.85 10.21 -23.93
CA PHE A 51 2.87 9.33 -23.35
C PHE A 51 2.80 7.90 -23.92
N PHE A 52 1.63 7.30 -23.99
CA PHE A 52 1.47 5.94 -24.52
C PHE A 52 1.75 5.88 -26.02
N ALA A 53 1.36 6.90 -26.80
CA ALA A 53 1.66 6.99 -28.21
C ALA A 53 3.18 7.11 -28.49
N GLN A 54 3.90 7.83 -27.65
CA GLN A 54 5.34 8.01 -27.74
C GLN A 54 6.10 6.77 -27.26
N GLU A 55 5.82 6.28 -26.04
CA GLU A 55 6.60 5.22 -25.40
C GLU A 55 6.23 3.83 -25.89
N LYS A 56 4.97 3.59 -26.25
CA LYS A 56 4.44 2.30 -26.72
C LYS A 56 4.86 1.14 -25.83
N PRO A 57 4.54 1.16 -24.53
CA PRO A 57 4.90 0.07 -23.64
C PRO A 57 4.18 -1.23 -24.04
N GLU A 58 4.89 -2.35 -23.98
CA GLU A 58 4.32 -3.67 -24.26
C GLU A 58 3.60 -4.24 -23.04
N TYR A 59 4.08 -3.92 -21.84
CA TYR A 59 3.55 -4.37 -20.57
C TYR A 59 3.37 -3.19 -19.61
N VAL A 60 2.27 -3.22 -18.85
CA VAL A 60 1.95 -2.14 -17.90
C VAL A 60 1.66 -2.73 -16.52
N PHE A 61 2.32 -2.19 -15.49
CA PHE A 61 1.96 -2.37 -14.09
C PHE A 61 1.33 -1.07 -13.58
N LEU A 62 0.01 -1.09 -13.34
CA LEU A 62 -0.71 0.05 -12.81
C LEU A 62 -0.74 0.01 -11.28
N ALA A 63 0.33 0.49 -10.66
CA ALA A 63 0.47 0.65 -9.21
C ALA A 63 0.19 2.08 -8.74
N ALA A 64 -0.08 3.01 -9.65
CA ALA A 64 -0.42 4.39 -9.34
C ALA A 64 -1.85 4.50 -8.82
N ALA A 65 -2.01 5.20 -7.70
CA ALA A 65 -3.30 5.56 -7.14
C ALA A 65 -3.13 6.71 -6.13
N LYS A 66 -4.20 7.48 -5.89
CA LYS A 66 -4.29 8.29 -4.69
C LYS A 66 -4.68 7.35 -3.54
N VAL A 67 -3.76 7.13 -2.61
CA VAL A 67 -3.94 6.26 -1.44
C VAL A 67 -3.76 7.04 -0.14
N GLY A 68 -4.27 6.49 0.96
CA GLY A 68 -4.13 7.05 2.30
C GLY A 68 -4.90 6.25 3.33
N GLY A 69 -4.62 6.48 4.61
CA GLY A 69 -5.32 5.87 5.72
C GLY A 69 -6.83 6.20 5.75
N ILE A 70 -7.56 5.58 6.68
CA ILE A 70 -9.02 5.72 6.81
C ILE A 70 -9.46 7.18 7.03
N MET A 71 -8.65 7.97 7.75
CA MET A 71 -8.95 9.38 8.00
C MET A 71 -8.84 10.22 6.72
N ALA A 72 -7.81 10.00 5.91
CA ALA A 72 -7.65 10.69 4.62
C ALA A 72 -8.81 10.38 3.67
N ASN A 73 -9.22 9.11 3.58
CA ASN A 73 -10.39 8.69 2.79
C ASN A 73 -11.68 9.38 3.25
N LYS A 74 -11.89 9.49 4.56
CA LYS A 74 -13.05 10.16 5.15
C LYS A 74 -13.04 11.67 4.89
N THR A 75 -11.86 12.29 4.91
CA THR A 75 -11.71 13.75 4.79
C THR A 75 -11.80 14.23 3.33
N TYR A 76 -11.26 13.45 2.37
CA TYR A 76 -11.14 13.84 0.97
C TYR A 76 -11.84 12.87 -0.01
N PRO A 77 -13.08 12.42 0.24
CA PRO A 77 -13.72 11.37 -0.55
C PRO A 77 -13.85 11.73 -2.04
N ALA A 78 -14.16 12.99 -2.37
CA ALA A 78 -14.29 13.45 -3.75
C ALA A 78 -12.96 13.34 -4.52
N GLU A 79 -11.84 13.70 -3.89
CA GLU A 79 -10.54 13.54 -4.53
C GLU A 79 -10.14 12.07 -4.71
N PHE A 80 -10.47 11.20 -3.73
CA PHE A 80 -10.15 9.78 -3.82
C PHE A 80 -10.93 9.10 -4.95
N ILE A 81 -12.24 9.37 -5.08
CA ILE A 81 -13.02 8.77 -6.16
C ILE A 81 -12.59 9.33 -7.52
N TYR A 82 -12.52 10.66 -7.67
CA TYR A 82 -12.23 11.30 -8.94
C TYR A 82 -10.86 10.91 -9.50
N LYS A 83 -9.80 11.12 -8.69
CA LYS A 83 -8.42 10.86 -9.14
C LYS A 83 -8.21 9.39 -9.49
N ASN A 84 -8.72 8.46 -8.68
CA ASN A 84 -8.54 7.03 -8.96
C ASN A 84 -9.38 6.54 -10.16
N LEU A 85 -10.57 7.10 -10.39
CA LEU A 85 -11.33 6.84 -11.61
C LEU A 85 -10.56 7.29 -12.84
N MET A 86 -10.09 8.55 -12.86
CA MET A 86 -9.35 9.10 -14.00
C MET A 86 -8.07 8.30 -14.28
N ILE A 87 -7.28 7.98 -13.25
CA ILE A 87 -6.06 7.15 -13.41
C ILE A 87 -6.42 5.79 -14.06
N GLY A 88 -7.42 5.09 -13.53
CA GLY A 88 -7.83 3.80 -14.06
C GLY A 88 -8.33 3.88 -15.50
N CYS A 89 -9.26 4.80 -15.78
CA CYS A 89 -9.83 4.98 -17.11
C CYS A 89 -8.77 5.36 -18.15
N ASN A 90 -7.96 6.37 -17.85
CA ASN A 90 -6.96 6.86 -18.81
C ASN A 90 -5.90 5.80 -19.14
N VAL A 91 -5.36 5.11 -18.12
CA VAL A 91 -4.30 4.11 -18.36
C VAL A 91 -4.83 2.88 -19.08
N VAL A 92 -6.04 2.38 -18.73
CA VAL A 92 -6.63 1.20 -19.40
C VAL A 92 -6.98 1.52 -20.85
N GLU A 93 -7.63 2.66 -21.12
CA GLU A 93 -7.97 3.08 -22.48
C GLU A 93 -6.74 3.32 -23.34
N ALA A 94 -5.74 4.07 -22.83
CA ALA A 94 -4.50 4.32 -23.56
C ALA A 94 -3.72 3.03 -23.82
N SER A 95 -3.74 2.07 -22.88
CA SER A 95 -3.16 0.74 -23.08
C SER A 95 -3.79 0.00 -24.24
N TYR A 96 -5.11 0.03 -24.34
CA TYR A 96 -5.85 -0.60 -25.43
C TYR A 96 -5.53 0.07 -26.79
N ARG A 97 -5.62 1.39 -26.87
CA ARG A 97 -5.36 2.14 -28.11
C ARG A 97 -3.95 1.96 -28.66
N ASN A 98 -2.97 1.71 -27.76
CA ASN A 98 -1.56 1.57 -28.13
C ASN A 98 -1.08 0.12 -28.14
N GLY A 99 -1.98 -0.87 -28.10
CA GLY A 99 -1.64 -2.28 -28.30
C GLY A 99 -0.80 -2.89 -27.19
N VAL A 100 -1.01 -2.45 -25.93
CA VAL A 100 -0.37 -3.08 -24.76
C VAL A 100 -0.74 -4.56 -24.71
N LYS A 101 0.26 -5.43 -24.70
CA LYS A 101 0.09 -6.89 -24.72
C LYS A 101 -0.55 -7.42 -23.44
N LYS A 102 -0.17 -6.83 -22.28
CA LYS A 102 -0.71 -7.22 -20.98
C LYS A 102 -0.61 -6.09 -19.97
N LEU A 103 -1.68 -5.90 -19.21
CA LEU A 103 -1.76 -4.92 -18.12
C LEU A 103 -2.11 -5.60 -16.82
N LEU A 104 -1.41 -5.25 -15.73
CA LEU A 104 -1.75 -5.62 -14.38
C LEU A 104 -2.28 -4.39 -13.63
N ASN A 105 -3.55 -4.45 -13.22
CA ASN A 105 -4.21 -3.43 -12.41
C ASN A 105 -4.16 -3.83 -10.94
N LEU A 106 -3.57 -2.97 -10.09
CA LEU A 106 -3.60 -3.12 -8.65
C LEU A 106 -4.89 -2.58 -8.07
N GLY A 107 -5.74 -3.48 -7.59
CA GLY A 107 -6.92 -3.19 -6.82
C GLY A 107 -6.62 -2.96 -5.33
N SER A 108 -7.55 -3.32 -4.47
CA SER A 108 -7.44 -3.24 -3.00
C SER A 108 -8.47 -4.13 -2.34
N SER A 109 -8.17 -4.70 -1.18
CA SER A 109 -9.15 -5.44 -0.37
C SER A 109 -10.32 -4.57 0.13
N CYS A 110 -10.26 -3.24 -0.01
CA CYS A 110 -11.36 -2.33 0.32
C CYS A 110 -12.59 -2.46 -0.60
N ILE A 111 -12.45 -3.16 -1.75
CA ILE A 111 -13.57 -3.40 -2.67
C ILE A 111 -14.61 -4.37 -2.14
N TYR A 112 -14.27 -5.17 -1.13
CA TYR A 112 -15.19 -6.15 -0.58
C TYR A 112 -16.20 -5.51 0.38
N PRO A 113 -17.43 -6.06 0.44
CA PRO A 113 -18.44 -5.59 1.36
C PRO A 113 -17.95 -5.57 2.81
N ARG A 114 -18.45 -4.59 3.57
CA ARG A 114 -18.11 -4.43 5.00
C ARG A 114 -18.31 -5.70 5.82
N LEU A 115 -19.38 -6.44 5.53
CA LEU A 115 -19.79 -7.65 6.24
C LEU A 115 -19.63 -8.91 5.39
N ALA A 116 -18.70 -8.91 4.42
CA ALA A 116 -18.42 -10.11 3.64
C ALA A 116 -18.02 -11.28 4.55
N PRO A 117 -18.49 -12.52 4.25
CA PRO A 117 -18.02 -13.71 4.95
C PRO A 117 -16.50 -13.82 4.93
N GLN A 118 -15.94 -14.31 6.04
CA GLN A 118 -14.50 -14.47 6.20
C GLN A 118 -14.09 -15.93 6.08
N PRO A 119 -13.03 -16.28 5.36
CA PRO A 119 -12.21 -15.41 4.52
C PRO A 119 -12.96 -14.90 3.28
N MET A 120 -12.68 -13.64 2.88
CA MET A 120 -13.36 -13.00 1.74
C MET A 120 -12.89 -13.60 0.43
N LYS A 121 -13.82 -14.19 -0.33
CA LYS A 121 -13.58 -14.73 -1.67
C LYS A 121 -13.82 -13.67 -2.74
N GLU A 122 -13.28 -13.89 -3.92
CA GLU A 122 -13.37 -12.98 -5.07
C GLU A 122 -14.82 -12.74 -5.53
N ASP A 123 -15.69 -13.72 -5.36
CA ASP A 123 -17.13 -13.64 -5.69
C ASP A 123 -17.95 -12.78 -4.73
N ALA A 124 -17.38 -12.37 -3.58
CA ALA A 124 -18.02 -11.43 -2.67
C ALA A 124 -18.08 -9.99 -3.22
N LEU A 125 -17.42 -9.70 -4.34
CA LEU A 125 -17.44 -8.37 -4.95
C LEU A 125 -18.87 -7.95 -5.32
N LEU A 126 -19.31 -6.76 -4.83
CA LEU A 126 -20.63 -6.16 -5.10
C LEU A 126 -21.83 -6.96 -4.56
N THR A 127 -21.64 -7.82 -3.57
CA THR A 127 -22.75 -8.59 -2.98
C THR A 127 -23.48 -7.85 -1.86
N SER A 128 -22.89 -6.80 -1.29
CA SER A 128 -23.48 -5.97 -0.24
C SER A 128 -22.76 -4.62 -0.14
N GLU A 129 -23.13 -3.81 0.87
CA GLU A 129 -22.63 -2.46 1.09
C GLU A 129 -21.13 -2.41 1.41
N LEU A 130 -20.46 -1.40 0.86
CA LEU A 130 -19.06 -1.11 1.14
C LEU A 130 -18.87 -0.46 2.52
N GLU A 131 -17.66 -0.50 3.04
CA GLU A 131 -17.30 0.23 4.26
C GLU A 131 -17.33 1.75 3.99
N ALA A 132 -18.24 2.46 4.64
CA ALA A 132 -18.56 3.86 4.34
C ALA A 132 -17.35 4.81 4.24
N PRO A 133 -16.36 4.82 5.17
CA PRO A 133 -15.20 5.70 5.04
C PRO A 133 -14.34 5.45 3.80
N ASN A 134 -14.31 4.21 3.29
CA ASN A 134 -13.49 3.80 2.15
C ASN A 134 -14.29 3.70 0.84
N ALA A 135 -15.60 3.93 0.87
CA ALA A 135 -16.50 3.64 -0.27
C ALA A 135 -16.08 4.40 -1.53
N ALA A 136 -15.69 5.66 -1.42
CA ALA A 136 -15.25 6.48 -2.55
C ALA A 136 -14.03 5.87 -3.28
N TYR A 137 -13.03 5.46 -2.53
CA TYR A 137 -11.85 4.76 -3.06
C TYR A 137 -12.21 3.38 -3.63
N ALA A 138 -13.01 2.61 -2.88
CA ALA A 138 -13.42 1.27 -3.28
C ALA A 138 -14.19 1.28 -4.61
N ILE A 139 -15.14 2.21 -4.80
CA ILE A 139 -15.89 2.37 -6.06
C ILE A 139 -14.95 2.61 -7.23
N ALA A 140 -13.96 3.50 -7.08
CA ALA A 140 -13.00 3.77 -8.14
C ALA A 140 -12.16 2.52 -8.49
N LYS A 141 -11.73 1.75 -7.48
CA LYS A 141 -11.01 0.49 -7.70
C LYS A 141 -11.89 -0.58 -8.34
N ILE A 142 -13.15 -0.71 -7.93
CA ILE A 142 -14.13 -1.61 -8.57
C ILE A 142 -14.32 -1.22 -10.04
N ALA A 143 -14.46 0.07 -10.35
CA ALA A 143 -14.62 0.54 -11.72
C ALA A 143 -13.41 0.14 -12.60
N ALA A 144 -12.18 0.29 -12.12
CA ALA A 144 -10.97 -0.12 -12.84
C ALA A 144 -10.91 -1.64 -13.07
N ILE A 145 -11.34 -2.46 -12.08
CA ILE A 145 -11.44 -3.93 -12.23
C ILE A 145 -12.46 -4.27 -13.32
N LYS A 146 -13.66 -3.69 -13.26
CA LYS A 146 -14.72 -3.92 -14.25
C LYS A 146 -14.29 -3.44 -15.63
N LEU A 147 -13.57 -2.33 -15.71
CA LEU A 147 -13.02 -1.81 -16.96
C LEU A 147 -12.08 -2.85 -17.59
N CYS A 148 -11.08 -3.34 -16.85
CA CYS A 148 -10.19 -4.41 -17.33
C CYS A 148 -10.96 -5.63 -17.82
N ARG A 149 -11.95 -6.11 -17.04
CA ARG A 149 -12.78 -7.25 -17.41
C ARG A 149 -13.54 -7.01 -18.73
N TYR A 150 -14.20 -5.85 -18.88
CA TYR A 150 -15.01 -5.57 -20.07
C TYR A 150 -14.13 -5.33 -21.31
N TYR A 151 -12.92 -4.78 -21.16
CA TYR A 151 -11.96 -4.70 -22.25
C TYR A 151 -11.49 -6.09 -22.71
N ASN A 152 -11.25 -7.01 -21.78
CA ASN A 152 -10.96 -8.40 -22.11
C ASN A 152 -12.11 -9.05 -22.87
N GLN A 153 -13.34 -8.82 -22.41
CA GLN A 153 -14.56 -9.42 -23.00
C GLN A 153 -14.87 -8.88 -24.40
N GLN A 154 -14.74 -7.57 -24.57
CA GLN A 154 -15.14 -6.89 -25.79
C GLN A 154 -14.05 -6.89 -26.86
N TYR A 155 -12.80 -6.72 -26.45
CA TYR A 155 -11.68 -6.48 -27.35
C TYR A 155 -10.61 -7.57 -27.31
N GLY A 156 -10.77 -8.59 -26.48
CA GLY A 156 -9.80 -9.68 -26.37
C GLY A 156 -8.47 -9.26 -25.76
N THR A 157 -8.44 -8.20 -24.96
CA THR A 157 -7.23 -7.76 -24.28
C THR A 157 -6.79 -8.76 -23.19
N ASN A 158 -5.56 -8.62 -22.69
CA ASN A 158 -5.04 -9.47 -21.62
C ASN A 158 -4.75 -8.64 -20.37
N TYR A 159 -5.82 -8.10 -19.76
CA TYR A 159 -5.73 -7.24 -18.58
C TYR A 159 -6.16 -8.00 -17.33
N ILE A 160 -5.27 -8.05 -16.33
CA ILE A 160 -5.48 -8.78 -15.08
C ILE A 160 -5.63 -7.81 -13.91
N SER A 161 -6.49 -8.15 -12.95
CA SER A 161 -6.67 -7.37 -11.73
C SER A 161 -6.32 -8.19 -10.50
N VAL A 162 -5.48 -7.64 -9.61
CA VAL A 162 -5.04 -8.29 -8.38
C VAL A 162 -5.46 -7.49 -7.16
N MET A 163 -5.92 -8.18 -6.11
CA MET A 163 -6.40 -7.60 -4.86
C MET A 163 -5.41 -7.88 -3.75
N PRO A 164 -4.50 -6.94 -3.44
CA PRO A 164 -3.58 -7.10 -2.33
C PRO A 164 -4.28 -6.90 -0.98
N THR A 165 -3.80 -7.60 0.03
CA THR A 165 -4.08 -7.31 1.44
C THR A 165 -3.32 -6.06 1.92
N ASN A 166 -3.27 -5.79 3.25
CA ASN A 166 -2.51 -4.64 3.75
C ASN A 166 -1.01 -4.84 3.53
N GLN A 167 -0.41 -3.92 2.80
CA GLN A 167 1.00 -3.96 2.45
C GLN A 167 1.85 -3.16 3.42
N TYR A 168 3.08 -3.59 3.61
CA TYR A 168 4.15 -2.88 4.32
C TYR A 168 5.50 -3.22 3.69
N GLY A 169 6.54 -2.45 3.99
CA GLY A 169 7.89 -2.80 3.52
C GLY A 169 8.82 -1.62 3.32
N ALA A 170 9.91 -1.87 2.62
CA ALA A 170 10.88 -0.85 2.25
C ALA A 170 10.25 0.20 1.31
N GLY A 171 10.41 1.47 1.63
CA GLY A 171 9.82 2.57 0.86
C GLY A 171 8.38 2.92 1.27
N ASP A 172 7.91 2.43 2.42
CA ASP A 172 6.58 2.78 2.92
C ASP A 172 6.48 4.26 3.34
N ASN A 173 5.24 4.72 3.53
CA ASN A 173 4.95 6.07 4.01
C ASN A 173 4.99 6.12 5.54
N PHE A 174 5.94 6.86 6.09
CA PHE A 174 6.11 7.06 7.54
C PHE A 174 5.54 8.39 8.07
N ASN A 175 4.79 9.16 7.27
CA ASN A 175 4.05 10.32 7.76
C ASN A 175 2.96 9.88 8.72
N MET A 176 2.94 10.40 9.97
CA MET A 176 2.05 9.89 11.03
C MET A 176 0.57 10.10 10.73
N GLU A 177 0.21 11.12 9.94
CA GLU A 177 -1.19 11.40 9.56
C GLU A 177 -1.69 10.48 8.44
N THR A 178 -0.84 10.18 7.45
CA THR A 178 -1.25 9.50 6.22
C THR A 178 -0.77 8.06 6.09
N ALA A 179 0.15 7.63 6.97
CA ALA A 179 0.70 6.29 6.99
C ALA A 179 -0.36 5.22 7.29
N HIS A 180 -0.10 4.02 6.79
CA HIS A 180 -0.84 2.83 7.22
C HIS A 180 -0.40 2.38 8.63
N LEU A 181 -1.12 1.39 9.16
CA LEU A 181 -0.97 0.93 10.54
C LEU A 181 0.47 0.57 10.92
N LEU A 182 1.13 -0.30 10.14
CA LEU A 182 2.42 -0.85 10.53
C LEU A 182 3.56 0.18 10.47
N PRO A 183 3.74 0.98 9.41
CA PRO A 183 4.76 2.03 9.40
C PRO A 183 4.52 3.09 10.49
N MET A 184 3.25 3.41 10.80
CA MET A 184 2.92 4.32 11.90
C MET A 184 3.33 3.72 13.26
N LEU A 185 3.10 2.43 13.51
CA LEU A 185 3.53 1.74 14.74
C LEU A 185 5.05 1.70 14.85
N MET A 186 5.74 1.33 13.76
CA MET A 186 7.21 1.30 13.73
C MET A 186 7.82 2.65 14.12
N ARG A 187 7.35 3.73 13.47
CA ARG A 187 7.86 5.08 13.74
C ARG A 187 7.51 5.54 15.14
N ARG A 188 6.31 5.29 15.63
CA ARG A 188 5.89 5.65 17.00
C ARG A 188 6.78 4.97 18.05
N PHE A 189 7.00 3.68 17.93
CA PHE A 189 7.87 2.95 18.85
C PHE A 189 9.33 3.38 18.73
N HIS A 190 9.80 3.67 17.53
CA HIS A 190 11.15 4.19 17.31
C HIS A 190 11.36 5.55 18.00
N LEU A 191 10.45 6.50 17.80
CA LEU A 191 10.52 7.82 18.44
C LEU A 191 10.38 7.71 19.97
N ALA A 192 9.49 6.88 20.49
CA ALA A 192 9.35 6.63 21.92
C ALA A 192 10.62 5.99 22.51
N LYS A 193 11.27 5.07 21.80
CA LYS A 193 12.57 4.49 22.17
C LYS A 193 13.66 5.57 22.26
N LEU A 194 13.78 6.41 21.24
CA LEU A 194 14.76 7.49 21.20
C LEU A 194 14.53 8.52 22.33
N LEU A 195 13.27 8.91 22.60
CA LEU A 195 12.94 9.76 23.74
C LEU A 195 13.37 9.14 25.06
N ARG A 196 13.17 7.84 25.24
CA ARG A 196 13.57 7.11 26.43
C ARG A 196 15.09 7.06 26.61
N GLN A 197 15.81 6.99 25.50
CA GLN A 197 17.29 7.00 25.46
C GLN A 197 17.88 8.43 25.57
N GLY A 198 17.06 9.47 25.38
CA GLY A 198 17.53 10.86 25.30
C GLY A 198 18.30 11.18 24.03
N ASP A 199 18.10 10.39 22.96
CA ASP A 199 18.78 10.59 21.66
C ASP A 199 18.03 11.60 20.79
N PHE A 200 18.11 12.86 21.16
CA PHE A 200 17.46 13.95 20.43
C PHE A 200 18.07 14.20 19.05
N GLU A 201 19.33 13.83 18.82
CA GLU A 201 19.94 13.95 17.49
C GLU A 201 19.29 13.00 16.48
N ALA A 202 19.06 11.74 16.87
CA ALA A 202 18.34 10.79 16.02
C ALA A 202 16.88 11.23 15.82
N ILE A 203 16.21 11.76 16.85
CA ILE A 203 14.85 12.31 16.74
C ILE A 203 14.80 13.48 15.74
N ARG A 204 15.76 14.41 15.78
CA ARG A 204 15.84 15.53 14.83
C ARG A 204 16.02 15.07 13.40
N ARG A 205 16.85 14.03 13.17
CA ARG A 205 17.01 13.42 11.84
C ARG A 205 15.69 12.84 11.32
N ASP A 206 14.99 12.07 12.15
CA ASP A 206 13.68 11.51 11.79
C ASP A 206 12.67 12.60 11.44
N LEU A 207 12.53 13.61 12.29
CA LEU A 207 11.56 14.70 12.12
C LEU A 207 11.87 15.62 10.93
N LYS A 208 13.14 15.74 10.52
CA LYS A 208 13.54 16.41 9.28
C LYS A 208 13.18 15.58 8.04
N LYS A 209 13.29 14.26 8.13
CA LYS A 209 13.05 13.34 7.01
C LYS A 209 11.56 13.10 6.78
N TYR A 210 10.80 12.86 7.84
CA TYR A 210 9.39 12.46 7.78
C TYR A 210 8.51 13.45 8.53
N ARG A 211 7.45 13.92 7.88
CA ARG A 211 6.48 14.81 8.51
C ARG A 211 5.63 14.07 9.54
N LEU A 212 5.16 14.80 10.55
CA LEU A 212 4.17 14.31 11.52
C LEU A 212 2.74 14.48 10.98
N GLY A 213 2.47 15.57 10.28
CA GLY A 213 1.14 15.92 9.81
C GLY A 213 0.29 16.66 10.86
N TRP A 214 -1.00 16.78 10.62
CA TRP A 214 -1.99 17.49 11.47
C TRP A 214 -1.58 18.91 11.88
N GLY A 215 -0.75 19.59 11.09
CA GLY A 215 -0.21 20.90 11.45
C GLY A 215 0.76 20.87 12.64
N LEU A 216 1.31 19.71 12.98
CA LEU A 216 2.27 19.57 14.08
C LEU A 216 3.67 19.98 13.64
N ASP A 217 4.01 19.82 12.38
CA ASP A 217 5.31 20.21 11.84
C ASP A 217 5.54 21.74 11.96
N GLU A 218 4.49 22.53 11.88
CA GLU A 218 4.53 23.99 12.01
C GLU A 218 4.65 24.47 13.48
N LYS A 219 4.33 23.58 14.45
CA LYS A 219 4.46 23.84 15.89
C LYS A 219 5.78 23.36 16.46
N LEU A 220 6.53 22.61 15.68
CA LEU A 220 7.74 21.93 16.09
C LEU A 220 8.96 22.87 16.02
N ASN A 221 9.62 23.08 17.16
CA ASN A 221 10.94 23.69 17.21
C ASN A 221 11.98 22.58 17.44
N LEU A 222 12.78 22.27 16.42
CA LEU A 222 13.80 21.22 16.49
C LEU A 222 15.00 21.54 17.39
N GLU A 223 15.22 22.83 17.74
CA GLU A 223 16.28 23.26 18.62
C GLU A 223 15.87 23.20 20.11
N ASP A 224 14.58 23.03 20.38
CA ASP A 224 13.99 22.97 21.72
C ASP A 224 13.48 21.54 22.02
N GLU A 225 14.13 20.86 22.97
CA GLU A 225 13.79 19.49 23.36
C GLU A 225 12.40 19.40 24.01
N ASP A 226 11.97 20.41 24.77
CA ASP A 226 10.65 20.45 25.37
C ASP A 226 9.56 20.57 24.28
N SER A 227 9.81 21.36 23.24
CA SER A 227 8.95 21.43 22.05
C SER A 227 8.86 20.07 21.37
N ILE A 228 9.98 19.37 21.15
CA ILE A 228 10.01 18.04 20.56
C ILE A 228 9.17 17.06 21.39
N VAL A 229 9.39 16.99 22.71
CA VAL A 229 8.66 16.10 23.62
C VAL A 229 7.16 16.38 23.59
N SER A 230 6.77 17.66 23.65
CA SER A 230 5.38 18.10 23.64
C SER A 230 4.66 17.72 22.33
N VAL A 231 5.33 17.89 21.19
CA VAL A 231 4.76 17.54 19.87
C VAL A 231 4.67 16.04 19.68
N LEU A 232 5.70 15.28 20.07
CA LEU A 232 5.70 13.82 19.96
C LEU A 232 4.65 13.15 20.86
N ALA A 233 4.32 13.76 22.00
CA ALA A 233 3.22 13.31 22.86
C ALA A 233 1.86 13.33 22.11
N GLN A 234 1.64 14.27 21.19
CA GLN A 234 0.39 14.37 20.43
C GLN A 234 0.23 13.23 19.40
N VAL A 235 1.32 12.60 19.00
CA VAL A 235 1.29 11.40 18.13
C VAL A 235 1.46 10.09 18.93
N GLY A 236 1.38 10.16 20.26
CA GLY A 236 1.40 9.00 21.14
C GLY A 236 2.79 8.44 21.45
N ALA A 237 3.86 9.20 21.20
CA ALA A 237 5.22 8.84 21.58
C ALA A 237 5.65 9.64 22.81
N TYR A 238 5.85 8.96 23.95
CA TYR A 238 6.27 9.53 25.24
C TYR A 238 7.56 8.88 25.70
N LYS A 239 8.22 9.50 26.65
CA LYS A 239 9.47 8.97 27.24
C LYS A 239 9.25 7.66 28.02
N ASP A 240 8.12 7.50 28.66
CA ASP A 240 7.78 6.36 29.52
C ASP A 240 6.81 5.37 28.88
N LYS A 241 6.08 5.80 27.85
CA LYS A 241 5.06 4.99 27.18
C LYS A 241 4.89 5.32 25.70
N ALA A 242 4.26 4.38 24.98
CA ALA A 242 3.69 4.63 23.65
C ALA A 242 2.18 4.38 23.70
N VAL A 243 1.39 5.27 23.14
CA VAL A 243 -0.09 5.17 23.12
C VAL A 243 -0.55 4.76 21.72
N VAL A 244 -1.30 3.67 21.64
CA VAL A 244 -1.88 3.15 20.38
C VAL A 244 -3.40 3.23 20.43
N TRP A 245 -4.04 3.43 19.26
CA TRP A 245 -5.49 3.58 19.20
C TRP A 245 -6.23 2.24 19.26
N GLY A 246 -7.42 2.25 19.88
CA GLY A 246 -8.29 1.07 20.02
C GLY A 246 -7.89 0.19 21.20
N ASP A 247 -8.41 -1.03 21.24
CA ASP A 247 -8.16 -2.02 22.30
C ASP A 247 -7.27 -3.19 21.85
N GLY A 248 -6.85 -3.20 20.58
CA GLY A 248 -6.03 -4.26 20.01
C GLY A 248 -6.76 -5.58 19.71
N SER A 249 -8.09 -5.64 19.85
CA SER A 249 -8.88 -6.88 19.67
C SER A 249 -9.06 -7.30 18.21
N VAL A 250 -8.98 -6.37 17.26
CA VAL A 250 -9.24 -6.61 15.85
C VAL A 250 -8.13 -7.41 15.18
N PHE A 251 -8.45 -8.06 14.05
CA PHE A 251 -7.51 -8.85 13.26
C PHE A 251 -7.16 -8.16 11.95
N ARG A 252 -5.90 -8.26 11.56
CA ARG A 252 -5.40 -7.70 10.28
C ARG A 252 -4.49 -8.69 9.59
N GLU A 253 -4.66 -8.77 8.30
CA GLU A 253 -3.75 -9.45 7.41
C GLU A 253 -2.68 -8.47 6.92
N MET A 254 -1.41 -8.90 6.95
CA MET A 254 -0.26 -8.09 6.60
C MET A 254 0.64 -8.86 5.66
N MET A 255 1.10 -8.24 4.56
CA MET A 255 1.99 -8.85 3.58
C MET A 255 3.12 -7.89 3.21
N ASP A 256 4.34 -8.40 3.08
CA ASP A 256 5.48 -7.63 2.58
C ASP A 256 5.28 -7.25 1.11
N ALA A 257 5.57 -6.00 0.75
CA ALA A 257 5.41 -5.50 -0.60
C ALA A 257 6.31 -6.20 -1.63
N ASP A 258 7.43 -6.78 -1.21
CA ASP A 258 8.27 -7.58 -2.09
C ASP A 258 7.61 -8.92 -2.45
N ASP A 259 6.81 -9.54 -1.57
CA ASP A 259 5.97 -10.69 -1.90
C ASP A 259 4.84 -10.31 -2.87
N LEU A 260 4.20 -9.15 -2.66
CA LEU A 260 3.22 -8.68 -3.64
C LEU A 260 3.85 -8.43 -5.01
N ALA A 261 5.05 -7.85 -5.05
CA ALA A 261 5.78 -7.64 -6.30
C ALA A 261 6.16 -8.97 -6.98
N ASP A 262 6.57 -9.98 -6.20
CA ASP A 262 6.82 -11.34 -6.70
C ASP A 262 5.54 -11.98 -7.26
N ALA A 263 4.38 -11.83 -6.60
CA ALA A 263 3.09 -12.27 -7.11
C ALA A 263 2.71 -11.59 -8.43
N CYS A 264 2.82 -10.25 -8.48
CA CYS A 264 2.55 -9.47 -9.69
C CYS A 264 3.45 -9.92 -10.85
N PHE A 265 4.73 -10.08 -10.60
CA PHE A 265 5.68 -10.57 -11.58
C PHE A 265 5.34 -11.98 -12.05
N TYR A 266 5.06 -12.90 -11.12
CA TYR A 266 4.67 -14.29 -11.43
C TYR A 266 3.43 -14.34 -12.33
N LEU A 267 2.38 -13.58 -11.99
CA LEU A 267 1.15 -13.55 -12.76
C LEU A 267 1.35 -12.92 -14.15
N MET A 268 2.15 -11.87 -14.24
CA MET A 268 2.48 -11.25 -15.53
C MET A 268 3.27 -12.21 -16.45
N GLN A 269 4.09 -13.08 -15.89
CA GLN A 269 4.87 -14.05 -16.68
C GLN A 269 4.06 -15.29 -17.06
N ASN A 270 3.21 -15.81 -16.18
CA ASN A 270 2.76 -17.20 -16.26
C ASN A 270 1.24 -17.36 -16.41
N LYS A 271 0.43 -16.29 -16.25
CA LYS A 271 -1.04 -16.40 -16.22
C LYS A 271 -1.69 -15.32 -17.06
N ASP A 272 -2.66 -15.67 -17.87
CA ASP A 272 -3.43 -14.74 -18.68
C ASP A 272 -4.77 -14.38 -18.01
N ALA A 273 -5.47 -13.40 -18.58
CA ALA A 273 -6.77 -12.96 -18.09
C ALA A 273 -7.80 -14.10 -18.01
N LYS A 274 -7.75 -15.08 -18.92
CA LYS A 274 -8.61 -16.27 -18.90
C LYS A 274 -8.36 -17.18 -17.68
N ASP A 275 -7.13 -17.22 -17.16
CA ASP A 275 -6.76 -18.04 -16.01
C ASP A 275 -7.18 -17.35 -14.69
N ILE A 276 -7.12 -16.02 -14.69
CA ILE A 276 -7.43 -15.17 -13.52
C ILE A 276 -8.92 -14.83 -13.46
N GLY A 277 -9.59 -14.67 -14.61
CA GLY A 277 -10.96 -14.17 -14.69
C GLY A 277 -11.05 -12.69 -14.32
N GLU A 278 -12.01 -12.29 -13.47
CA GLU A 278 -12.24 -10.89 -13.15
C GLU A 278 -11.15 -10.30 -12.25
N LEU A 279 -10.76 -11.03 -11.21
CA LEU A 279 -9.76 -10.61 -10.23
C LEU A 279 -9.21 -11.81 -9.46
N VAL A 280 -8.08 -11.65 -8.77
CA VAL A 280 -7.52 -12.63 -7.84
C VAL A 280 -6.98 -11.96 -6.58
N ASN A 281 -7.27 -12.53 -5.41
CA ASN A 281 -6.72 -12.11 -4.14
C ASN A 281 -5.24 -12.45 -4.05
N ILE A 282 -4.42 -11.49 -3.59
CA ILE A 282 -3.01 -11.72 -3.28
C ILE A 282 -2.84 -11.66 -1.77
N THR A 283 -2.73 -12.82 -1.18
CA THR A 283 -2.77 -13.04 0.27
C THR A 283 -2.15 -14.40 0.60
N ASP A 284 -1.69 -14.58 1.84
CA ASP A 284 -1.34 -15.89 2.38
C ASP A 284 -2.53 -16.59 3.07
N GLY A 285 -3.59 -15.84 3.35
CA GLY A 285 -4.80 -16.31 4.06
C GLY A 285 -4.59 -16.41 5.57
N THR A 286 -3.64 -15.67 6.15
CA THR A 286 -3.42 -15.60 7.58
C THR A 286 -3.58 -14.18 8.10
N ASP A 287 -4.15 -14.04 9.28
CA ASP A 287 -4.26 -12.75 9.95
C ASP A 287 -3.67 -12.82 11.37
N ILE A 288 -3.35 -11.66 11.91
CA ILE A 288 -2.82 -11.51 13.26
C ILE A 288 -3.70 -10.57 14.06
N GLN A 289 -3.94 -10.88 15.33
CA GLN A 289 -4.60 -9.96 16.25
C GLN A 289 -3.74 -8.70 16.40
N LEU A 290 -4.36 -7.53 16.36
CA LEU A 290 -3.66 -6.24 16.40
C LEU A 290 -2.78 -6.10 17.65
N LYS A 291 -3.22 -6.60 18.81
CA LYS A 291 -2.41 -6.64 20.03
C LYS A 291 -1.08 -7.37 19.80
N ASN A 292 -1.12 -8.54 19.18
CA ASN A 292 0.08 -9.34 18.92
C ASN A 292 0.98 -8.66 17.87
N LEU A 293 0.40 -7.99 16.87
CA LEU A 293 1.16 -7.21 15.88
C LEU A 293 1.87 -6.01 16.53
N ILE A 294 1.21 -5.32 17.45
CA ILE A 294 1.75 -4.20 18.22
C ILE A 294 2.95 -4.68 19.05
N GLU A 295 2.79 -5.77 19.82
CA GLU A 295 3.84 -6.35 20.65
C GLU A 295 5.04 -6.85 19.81
N LEU A 296 4.76 -7.51 18.68
CA LEU A 296 5.79 -7.96 17.72
C LEU A 296 6.57 -6.76 17.16
N THR A 297 5.87 -5.70 16.76
CA THR A 297 6.50 -4.49 16.20
C THR A 297 7.36 -3.80 17.24
N ALA A 298 6.86 -3.64 18.48
CA ALA A 298 7.63 -3.04 19.59
C ALA A 298 8.92 -3.83 19.87
N ARG A 299 8.82 -5.16 19.91
CA ARG A 299 9.98 -6.06 20.10
C ARG A 299 11.04 -5.88 19.00
N ILE A 300 10.61 -5.85 17.73
CA ILE A 300 11.53 -5.70 16.59
C ILE A 300 12.19 -4.33 16.58
N VAL A 301 11.45 -3.28 16.92
CA VAL A 301 11.98 -1.91 17.06
C VAL A 301 12.96 -1.82 18.25
N GLY A 302 12.89 -2.73 19.21
CA GLY A 302 13.65 -2.68 20.47
C GLY A 302 13.09 -1.63 21.43
N TYR A 303 11.75 -1.46 21.43
CA TYR A 303 11.04 -0.63 22.39
C TYR A 303 10.61 -1.47 23.59
N ASP A 304 11.09 -1.11 24.77
CA ASP A 304 10.85 -1.80 26.06
C ASP A 304 9.98 -1.00 27.05
N GLY A 305 9.41 0.12 26.58
CA GLY A 305 8.54 0.96 27.39
C GLY A 305 7.10 0.41 27.47
N LYS A 306 6.27 1.05 28.29
CA LYS A 306 4.85 0.69 28.45
C LYS A 306 4.07 0.96 27.14
N ILE A 307 3.18 0.03 26.78
CA ILE A 307 2.22 0.23 25.69
C ILE A 307 0.85 0.47 26.33
N GLU A 308 0.24 1.61 26.01
CA GLU A 308 -1.13 1.94 26.46
C GLU A 308 -2.08 1.99 25.27
N TYR A 309 -3.34 1.60 25.51
CA TYR A 309 -4.40 1.54 24.51
C TYR A 309 -5.40 2.67 24.74
N ASP A 310 -5.56 3.56 23.74
CA ASP A 310 -6.59 4.60 23.77
C ASP A 310 -7.91 4.07 23.20
N THR A 311 -8.73 3.54 24.08
CA THR A 311 -10.04 2.96 23.75
C THR A 311 -11.11 4.01 23.41
N THR A 312 -10.80 5.30 23.52
CA THR A 312 -11.68 6.38 23.04
C THR A 312 -11.70 6.47 21.51
N LYS A 313 -10.69 5.86 20.86
CA LYS A 313 -10.57 5.79 19.41
C LYS A 313 -11.19 4.48 18.88
N PRO A 314 -11.81 4.50 17.69
CA PRO A 314 -12.49 3.34 17.15
C PRO A 314 -11.51 2.22 16.77
N ASN A 315 -11.91 0.96 16.95
CA ASN A 315 -11.15 -0.23 16.54
C ASN A 315 -11.13 -0.46 15.02
N GLY A 316 -12.09 0.09 14.27
CA GLY A 316 -12.32 -0.27 12.87
C GLY A 316 -13.03 -1.61 12.68
N THR A 317 -12.98 -2.17 11.47
CA THR A 317 -13.61 -3.47 11.14
C THR A 317 -12.99 -4.60 11.96
N PRO A 318 -13.79 -5.49 12.60
CA PRO A 318 -13.26 -6.54 13.50
C PRO A 318 -12.26 -7.48 12.83
N ARG A 319 -12.56 -7.96 11.62
CA ARG A 319 -11.68 -8.86 10.87
C ARG A 319 -11.75 -8.54 9.37
N LYS A 320 -10.62 -8.67 8.68
CA LYS A 320 -10.53 -8.47 7.24
C LYS A 320 -9.43 -9.39 6.70
N MET A 321 -9.83 -10.60 6.33
CA MET A 321 -8.96 -11.65 5.82
C MET A 321 -9.46 -12.11 4.45
N MET A 322 -8.59 -12.21 3.47
CA MET A 322 -8.93 -12.68 2.13
C MET A 322 -8.68 -14.18 1.97
N ASP A 323 -9.43 -14.81 1.09
CA ASP A 323 -9.25 -16.22 0.73
C ASP A 323 -8.04 -16.38 -0.21
N ALA A 324 -7.10 -17.25 0.17
CA ALA A 324 -5.87 -17.53 -0.58
C ALA A 324 -6.00 -18.73 -1.55
N THR A 325 -7.14 -19.40 -1.58
CA THR A 325 -7.31 -20.66 -2.31
C THR A 325 -6.97 -20.50 -3.79
N ARG A 326 -7.42 -19.42 -4.40
CA ARG A 326 -7.28 -19.20 -5.83
C ARG A 326 -5.86 -18.88 -6.24
N ILE A 327 -5.18 -17.97 -5.52
CA ILE A 327 -3.78 -17.62 -5.83
C ILE A 327 -2.84 -18.83 -5.64
N LYS A 328 -3.09 -19.66 -4.61
CA LYS A 328 -2.37 -20.92 -4.39
C LYS A 328 -2.61 -21.93 -5.53
N ALA A 329 -3.85 -22.06 -5.98
CA ALA A 329 -4.19 -22.91 -7.13
C ALA A 329 -3.56 -22.40 -8.44
N LEU A 330 -3.34 -21.09 -8.58
CA LEU A 330 -2.58 -20.51 -9.69
C LEU A 330 -1.07 -20.77 -9.60
N GLY A 331 -0.58 -21.35 -8.51
CA GLY A 331 0.82 -21.78 -8.33
C GLY A 331 1.72 -20.76 -7.62
N TRP A 332 1.16 -19.77 -6.92
CA TRP A 332 1.93 -18.81 -6.16
C TRP A 332 1.55 -18.80 -4.67
N SER A 333 2.53 -18.56 -3.82
CA SER A 333 2.35 -18.28 -2.39
C SER A 333 3.46 -17.36 -1.89
N PRO A 334 3.21 -16.56 -0.82
CA PRO A 334 4.20 -15.67 -0.24
C PRO A 334 5.35 -16.45 0.39
N LYS A 335 6.52 -15.80 0.50
CA LYS A 335 7.76 -16.39 0.98
C LYS A 335 8.31 -15.71 2.22
N ILE A 336 7.88 -14.46 2.49
CA ILE A 336 8.44 -13.63 3.55
C ILE A 336 7.56 -13.78 4.80
N ARG A 337 8.15 -14.31 5.87
CA ARG A 337 7.46 -14.38 7.16
C ARG A 337 7.24 -12.98 7.72
N LEU A 338 6.11 -12.78 8.40
CA LEU A 338 5.74 -11.47 8.95
C LEU A 338 6.84 -10.83 9.81
N GLU A 339 7.46 -11.60 10.72
CA GLU A 339 8.53 -11.12 11.60
C GLU A 339 9.77 -10.66 10.81
N ASP A 340 10.20 -11.45 9.82
CA ASP A 340 11.35 -11.15 8.98
C ASP A 340 11.09 -9.90 8.11
N GLY A 341 9.90 -9.79 7.55
CA GLY A 341 9.47 -8.63 6.76
C GLY A 341 9.42 -7.34 7.59
N ILE A 342 8.86 -7.39 8.81
CA ILE A 342 8.85 -6.25 9.73
C ILE A 342 10.28 -5.82 10.08
N ALA A 343 11.17 -6.77 10.38
CA ALA A 343 12.56 -6.48 10.70
C ALA A 343 13.30 -5.83 9.50
N ARG A 344 13.05 -6.29 8.27
CA ARG A 344 13.59 -5.68 7.04
C ARG A 344 13.06 -4.27 6.82
N ALA A 345 11.76 -4.06 6.98
CA ALA A 345 11.13 -2.76 6.81
C ALA A 345 11.65 -1.75 7.86
N TYR A 346 11.82 -2.18 9.11
CA TYR A 346 12.37 -1.34 10.17
C TYR A 346 13.84 -0.98 9.92
N ARG A 347 14.67 -1.94 9.49
CA ARG A 347 16.06 -1.68 9.11
C ARG A 347 16.14 -0.64 8.00
N TRP A 348 15.34 -0.82 6.93
CA TRP A 348 15.27 0.15 5.84
C TRP A 348 14.88 1.55 6.34
N TYR A 349 13.88 1.64 7.23
CA TYR A 349 13.46 2.91 7.81
C TYR A 349 14.59 3.61 8.56
N VAL A 350 15.32 2.90 9.44
CA VAL A 350 16.46 3.44 10.21
C VAL A 350 17.58 3.90 9.26
N GLU A 351 18.02 3.05 8.34
CA GLU A 351 19.07 3.37 7.37
C GLU A 351 18.73 4.61 6.53
N ASN A 352 17.45 4.75 6.13
CA ASN A 352 17.00 5.94 5.39
C ASN A 352 16.81 7.18 6.27
N THR A 353 16.73 7.05 7.58
CA THR A 353 16.68 8.19 8.50
C THR A 353 18.07 8.72 8.81
N GLU A 354 19.10 7.85 8.77
CA GLU A 354 20.49 8.21 9.01
C GLU A 354 21.19 8.86 7.79
N ASN A 355 20.67 8.61 6.57
CA ASN A 355 21.16 9.17 5.31
C ASN A 355 20.28 10.35 4.84
#